data_f1b347c2a91e0ce3239f642411ba80a9
#
_entry.id   f1b347c2a91e0ce3239f642411ba80a9
#
_cell.length_a   1.000
_cell.length_b   1.000
_cell.length_c   1.000
_cell.angle_alpha   90.00
_cell.angle_beta   90.00
_cell.angle_gamma   90.00
#
_symmetry.space_group_name_H-M   'P 1'
#
loop_
_entity.id
_entity.type
_entity.pdbx_description
1 polymer ?
#
loop_
_entity_poly.entity_id
_entity_poly.type
_entity_poly.pdbx_seq_one_letter_code
_entity_poly.pdbx_strand_id
1 'polypeptide(L)'
;MRIVIDMQGALTQSRFRGIGRYTMGLAKGIARNRKDHDIHLALNGMLPEGIELIRAEFADILPHENIHVWHSICPVAHATPDSASNREIASAIYSQFIASLEPDALLICSMMEGWKEDFCCDFTLGDSNLLVAGVAYDFMPYKQPQKHLAVINTPWYFGQFKKLSNMDLLLSISDYTNEEAQTYIPDVQCVSISSACNDVFRHLALSSVEEDGIRERLGLSRQFILYAGGLDERKNVQALFLAYSLFPQSLRNDYQLVIPCGGSLHLREALRQKAQEYGLKESELLLLGRVSDKDLCALYNLCELFVFPSLEEGFGLPVLEAMRCGAAVICSNTTSLPEVIGLPEAMFDPQEPQSIAAKMIQALMDKGFRQQLLENGASRQALFSWDISARRALKALEEASRKKGKVLWVPMTDEQRLHAVCGSISGISQHPENITAIADSLARTFPISKKKQLLVDIGNLVIFDARTGIQRVTRSIAAQLLASPPTGYEV
;
A
#
# COMPACT_ATOMS: atom_id res chain seq x y z
N MET A 1 24.98 -2.51 -2.48
CA MET A 1 24.03 -3.66 -2.59
C MET A 1 23.03 -3.35 -3.70
N ARG A 2 22.68 -4.36 -4.47
CA ARG A 2 21.53 -4.31 -5.36
C ARG A 2 20.30 -4.79 -4.58
N ILE A 3 19.28 -3.94 -4.48
CA ILE A 3 18.06 -4.22 -3.75
C ILE A 3 16.90 -4.23 -4.74
N VAL A 4 16.23 -5.37 -4.87
CA VAL A 4 14.98 -5.47 -5.65
C VAL A 4 13.80 -5.30 -4.70
N ILE A 5 12.90 -4.37 -5.03
CA ILE A 5 11.67 -4.13 -4.28
C ILE A 5 10.50 -4.68 -5.08
N ASP A 6 9.79 -5.64 -4.52
CA ASP A 6 8.54 -6.15 -5.08
C ASP A 6 7.42 -5.13 -4.84
N MET A 7 6.83 -4.64 -5.94
CA MET A 7 5.84 -3.57 -5.94
C MET A 7 4.40 -4.07 -6.07
N GLN A 8 4.16 -5.38 -6.01
CA GLN A 8 2.84 -5.95 -6.25
C GLN A 8 1.76 -5.39 -5.32
N GLY A 9 2.08 -5.10 -4.04
CA GLY A 9 1.16 -4.45 -3.11
C GLY A 9 0.65 -3.08 -3.58
N ALA A 10 1.43 -2.38 -4.44
CA ALA A 10 1.01 -1.12 -5.07
C ALA A 10 0.26 -1.32 -6.40
N LEU A 11 0.13 -2.55 -6.90
CA LEU A 11 -0.57 -2.88 -8.14
C LEU A 11 -1.94 -3.51 -7.91
N THR A 12 -2.16 -4.19 -6.77
CA THR A 12 -3.43 -4.81 -6.38
C THR A 12 -4.51 -3.77 -6.06
N GLN A 13 -5.70 -4.22 -5.66
CA GLN A 13 -6.75 -3.32 -5.12
C GLN A 13 -6.29 -2.59 -3.86
N SER A 14 -5.28 -3.11 -3.18
CA SER A 14 -4.64 -2.46 -2.03
C SER A 14 -3.92 -1.15 -2.38
N ARG A 15 -3.66 -0.87 -3.68
CA ARG A 15 -3.11 0.43 -4.15
C ARG A 15 -3.90 1.64 -3.68
N PHE A 16 -5.21 1.46 -3.43
CA PHE A 16 -6.10 2.51 -2.93
C PHE A 16 -6.23 2.51 -1.40
N ARG A 17 -5.52 1.63 -0.70
CA ARG A 17 -5.60 1.41 0.75
C ARG A 17 -4.23 1.56 1.42
N GLY A 18 -4.17 1.27 2.72
CA GLY A 18 -2.95 1.42 3.54
C GLY A 18 -1.73 0.67 2.99
N ILE A 19 -1.89 -0.61 2.59
CA ILE A 19 -0.78 -1.45 2.09
C ILE A 19 -0.15 -0.87 0.83
N GLY A 20 -0.94 -0.52 -0.18
CA GLY A 20 -0.41 0.04 -1.42
C GLY A 20 0.23 1.41 -1.23
N ARG A 21 -0.36 2.26 -0.39
CA ARG A 21 0.23 3.56 -0.01
C ARG A 21 1.54 3.38 0.74
N TYR A 22 1.61 2.40 1.64
CA TYR A 22 2.83 2.05 2.36
C TYR A 22 3.92 1.57 1.40
N THR A 23 3.60 0.62 0.51
CA THR A 23 4.52 0.09 -0.52
C THR A 23 5.12 1.23 -1.35
N MET A 24 4.29 2.13 -1.88
CA MET A 24 4.73 3.28 -2.67
C MET A 24 5.60 4.24 -1.86
N GLY A 25 5.16 4.58 -0.65
CA GLY A 25 5.87 5.51 0.21
C GLY A 25 7.24 5.00 0.65
N LEU A 26 7.30 3.74 1.08
CA LEU A 26 8.55 3.09 1.48
C LEU A 26 9.52 2.95 0.30
N ALA A 27 9.05 2.46 -0.85
CA ALA A 27 9.88 2.30 -2.04
C ALA A 27 10.45 3.63 -2.54
N LYS A 28 9.65 4.70 -2.59
CA LYS A 28 10.13 6.05 -2.90
C LYS A 28 11.14 6.56 -1.89
N GLY A 29 10.88 6.36 -0.59
CA GLY A 29 11.80 6.71 0.47
C GLY A 29 13.14 5.99 0.33
N ILE A 30 13.13 4.67 0.07
CA ILE A 30 14.34 3.87 -0.17
C ILE A 30 15.08 4.38 -1.40
N ALA A 31 14.39 4.62 -2.51
CA ALA A 31 15.00 5.09 -3.75
C ALA A 31 15.66 6.48 -3.57
N ARG A 32 15.03 7.41 -2.83
CA ARG A 32 15.61 8.73 -2.52
C ARG A 32 16.84 8.65 -1.57
N ASN A 33 16.81 7.73 -0.61
CA ASN A 33 17.87 7.58 0.40
C ASN A 33 18.89 6.48 0.04
N ARG A 34 18.93 6.00 -1.21
CA ARG A 34 19.68 4.82 -1.65
C ARG A 34 21.20 4.91 -1.48
N LYS A 35 21.76 6.13 -1.41
CA LYS A 35 23.23 6.31 -1.40
C LYS A 35 23.90 5.52 -2.53
N ASP A 36 24.80 4.58 -2.19
CA ASP A 36 25.52 3.70 -3.12
C ASP A 36 24.77 2.38 -3.41
N HIS A 37 23.51 2.26 -2.99
CA HIS A 37 22.70 1.10 -3.32
C HIS A 37 22.09 1.23 -4.71
N ASP A 38 22.05 0.12 -5.42
CA ASP A 38 21.39 -0.03 -6.73
C ASP A 38 19.96 -0.54 -6.49
N ILE A 39 18.96 0.32 -6.69
CA ILE A 39 17.57 0.02 -6.38
C ILE A 39 16.83 -0.33 -7.67
N HIS A 40 16.20 -1.50 -7.68
CA HIS A 40 15.38 -1.99 -8.75
C HIS A 40 13.96 -2.25 -8.27
N LEU A 41 12.96 -2.01 -9.13
CA LEU A 41 11.56 -2.31 -8.87
C LEU A 41 11.11 -3.50 -9.71
N ALA A 42 10.45 -4.46 -9.07
CA ALA A 42 9.82 -5.61 -9.72
C ALA A 42 8.30 -5.39 -9.77
N LEU A 43 7.76 -5.27 -10.98
CA LEU A 43 6.35 -5.05 -11.26
C LEU A 43 5.74 -6.31 -11.87
N ASN A 44 4.50 -6.61 -11.48
CA ASN A 44 3.75 -7.75 -11.98
C ASN A 44 2.88 -7.34 -13.19
N GLY A 45 3.22 -7.86 -14.38
CA GLY A 45 2.49 -7.59 -15.62
C GLY A 45 1.11 -8.24 -15.71
N MET A 46 0.76 -9.14 -14.77
CA MET A 46 -0.61 -9.64 -14.61
C MET A 46 -1.55 -8.61 -13.98
N LEU A 47 -0.99 -7.52 -13.40
CA LEU A 47 -1.70 -6.39 -12.78
C LEU A 47 -1.38 -5.08 -13.52
N PRO A 48 -1.74 -4.93 -14.80
CA PRO A 48 -1.19 -3.88 -15.68
C PRO A 48 -1.63 -2.45 -15.32
N GLU A 49 -2.79 -2.30 -14.68
CA GLU A 49 -3.44 -0.99 -14.47
C GLU A 49 -2.60 0.02 -13.64
N GLY A 50 -1.68 -0.45 -12.81
CA GLY A 50 -0.84 0.40 -11.94
C GLY A 50 0.56 0.66 -12.49
N ILE A 51 1.00 -0.04 -13.54
CA ILE A 51 2.40 -0.02 -14.01
C ILE A 51 2.84 1.38 -14.44
N GLU A 52 2.06 2.02 -15.32
CA GLU A 52 2.42 3.35 -15.84
C GLU A 52 2.36 4.43 -14.76
N LEU A 53 1.46 4.30 -13.79
CA LEU A 53 1.44 5.18 -12.62
C LEU A 53 2.73 5.04 -11.80
N ILE A 54 3.18 3.80 -11.54
CA ILE A 54 4.44 3.58 -10.81
C ILE A 54 5.63 4.14 -11.60
N ARG A 55 5.70 3.90 -12.92
CA ARG A 55 6.74 4.49 -13.76
C ARG A 55 6.78 6.01 -13.69
N ALA A 56 5.63 6.66 -13.79
CA ALA A 56 5.52 8.11 -13.67
C ALA A 56 5.96 8.63 -12.30
N GLU A 57 5.57 7.94 -11.22
CA GLU A 57 5.91 8.30 -9.85
C GLU A 57 7.39 8.14 -9.51
N PHE A 58 8.13 7.32 -10.25
CA PHE A 58 9.57 7.10 -10.07
C PHE A 58 10.45 7.75 -11.15
N ALA A 59 9.87 8.42 -12.16
CA ALA A 59 10.59 8.97 -13.30
C ALA A 59 11.77 9.89 -12.93
N ASP A 60 11.61 10.72 -11.90
CA ASP A 60 12.65 11.64 -11.41
C ASP A 60 13.51 11.02 -10.27
N ILE A 61 13.26 9.77 -9.89
CA ILE A 61 13.88 9.13 -8.71
C ILE A 61 14.81 7.99 -9.12
N LEU A 62 14.39 7.17 -10.10
CA LEU A 62 15.14 6.01 -10.59
C LEU A 62 15.27 6.04 -12.10
N PRO A 63 16.38 5.50 -12.66
CA PRO A 63 16.50 5.22 -14.09
C PRO A 63 15.38 4.29 -14.56
N HIS A 64 14.87 4.51 -15.76
CA HIS A 64 13.78 3.70 -16.31
C HIS A 64 14.14 2.21 -16.42
N GLU A 65 15.41 1.92 -16.72
CA GLU A 65 15.97 0.57 -16.78
C GLU A 65 15.98 -0.19 -15.44
N ASN A 66 15.78 0.51 -14.32
CA ASN A 66 15.67 -0.11 -13.00
C ASN A 66 14.22 -0.49 -12.65
N ILE A 67 13.26 -0.27 -13.57
CA ILE A 67 11.86 -0.62 -13.37
C ILE A 67 11.51 -1.79 -14.30
N HIS A 68 11.46 -2.98 -13.75
CA HIS A 68 11.30 -4.23 -14.48
C HIS A 68 9.86 -4.74 -14.36
N VAL A 69 9.35 -5.32 -15.45
CA VAL A 69 8.03 -5.96 -15.49
C VAL A 69 8.20 -7.42 -15.86
N TRP A 70 7.68 -8.30 -15.03
CA TRP A 70 7.60 -9.73 -15.34
C TRP A 70 6.16 -10.14 -15.64
N HIS A 71 5.99 -11.18 -16.43
CA HIS A 71 4.69 -11.66 -16.89
C HIS A 71 4.57 -13.15 -16.64
N SER A 72 3.35 -13.61 -16.36
CA SER A 72 2.99 -15.04 -16.31
C SER A 72 1.58 -15.23 -16.85
N ILE A 73 1.15 -16.48 -16.90
CA ILE A 73 -0.22 -16.83 -17.26
C ILE A 73 -1.19 -16.55 -16.10
N CYS A 74 -2.41 -16.19 -16.43
CA CYS A 74 -3.52 -15.97 -15.48
C CYS A 74 -4.62 -17.01 -15.70
N PRO A 75 -5.49 -17.22 -14.70
CA PRO A 75 -5.47 -16.64 -13.36
C PRO A 75 -4.52 -17.39 -12.40
N VAL A 76 -3.94 -16.67 -11.43
CA VAL A 76 -3.13 -17.25 -10.35
C VAL A 76 -3.76 -17.02 -8.97
N ALA A 77 -4.83 -16.24 -8.87
CA ALA A 77 -5.52 -15.95 -7.61
C ALA A 77 -5.98 -17.25 -6.91
N HIS A 78 -5.76 -17.33 -5.59
CA HIS A 78 -6.09 -18.54 -4.82
C HIS A 78 -7.59 -18.86 -4.77
N ALA A 79 -8.45 -17.85 -4.83
CA ALA A 79 -9.90 -18.03 -4.86
C ALA A 79 -10.42 -18.52 -6.21
N THR A 80 -9.60 -18.52 -7.27
CA THR A 80 -9.99 -19.00 -8.60
C THR A 80 -9.81 -20.52 -8.68
N PRO A 81 -10.85 -21.27 -9.03
CA PRO A 81 -10.73 -22.71 -9.25
C PRO A 81 -9.65 -23.05 -10.30
N ASP A 82 -9.01 -24.18 -10.16
CA ASP A 82 -8.03 -24.75 -11.10
C ASP A 82 -6.81 -23.89 -11.40
N SER A 83 -6.55 -22.84 -10.60
CA SER A 83 -5.41 -21.93 -10.78
C SER A 83 -4.08 -22.43 -10.18
N ALA A 84 -4.06 -23.63 -9.57
CA ALA A 84 -2.87 -24.16 -8.88
C ALA A 84 -1.67 -24.32 -9.83
N SER A 85 -1.86 -24.95 -10.99
CA SER A 85 -0.78 -25.11 -11.98
C SER A 85 -0.26 -23.77 -12.49
N ASN A 86 -1.15 -22.78 -12.67
CA ASN A 86 -0.75 -21.43 -13.09
C ASN A 86 0.10 -20.74 -12.00
N ARG A 87 -0.22 -20.97 -10.70
CA ARG A 87 0.61 -20.46 -9.60
C ARG A 87 2.02 -21.06 -9.59
N GLU A 88 2.12 -22.37 -9.82
CA GLU A 88 3.42 -23.04 -9.89
C GLU A 88 4.26 -22.49 -11.06
N ILE A 89 3.64 -22.27 -12.22
CA ILE A 89 4.30 -21.64 -13.38
C ILE A 89 4.71 -20.22 -13.05
N ALA A 90 3.82 -19.41 -12.48
CA ALA A 90 4.12 -18.04 -12.08
C ALA A 90 5.28 -17.98 -11.07
N SER A 91 5.31 -18.89 -10.09
CA SER A 91 6.40 -19.02 -9.12
C SER A 91 7.73 -19.34 -9.79
N ALA A 92 7.75 -20.27 -10.74
CA ALA A 92 8.97 -20.61 -11.50
C ALA A 92 9.47 -19.44 -12.32
N ILE A 93 8.60 -18.74 -13.04
CA ILE A 93 8.96 -17.55 -13.83
C ILE A 93 9.46 -16.43 -12.91
N TYR A 94 8.74 -16.13 -11.84
CA TYR A 94 9.11 -15.10 -10.87
C TYR A 94 10.48 -15.39 -10.23
N SER A 95 10.74 -16.64 -9.86
CA SER A 95 12.03 -17.05 -9.30
C SER A 95 13.21 -16.74 -10.26
N GLN A 96 13.08 -17.11 -11.53
CA GLN A 96 14.12 -16.86 -12.52
C GLN A 96 14.21 -15.38 -12.91
N PHE A 97 13.06 -14.66 -12.89
CA PHE A 97 13.06 -13.22 -13.08
C PHE A 97 13.84 -12.50 -11.97
N ILE A 98 13.59 -12.82 -10.70
CA ILE A 98 14.36 -12.26 -9.58
C ILE A 98 15.84 -12.63 -9.70
N ALA A 99 16.16 -13.89 -10.02
CA ALA A 99 17.55 -14.33 -10.24
C ALA A 99 18.23 -13.56 -11.39
N SER A 100 17.48 -13.18 -12.44
CA SER A 100 18.02 -12.40 -13.57
C SER A 100 18.46 -10.98 -13.20
N LEU A 101 17.91 -10.43 -12.14
CA LEU A 101 18.28 -9.12 -11.61
C LEU A 101 19.50 -9.17 -10.67
N GLU A 102 19.97 -10.37 -10.30
CA GLU A 102 21.13 -10.61 -9.44
C GLU A 102 21.12 -9.75 -8.15
N PRO A 103 20.02 -9.74 -7.35
CA PRO A 103 19.94 -8.91 -6.16
C PRO A 103 20.80 -9.43 -5.00
N ASP A 104 21.31 -8.51 -4.17
CA ASP A 104 21.84 -8.85 -2.84
C ASP A 104 20.69 -9.00 -1.83
N ALA A 105 19.58 -8.27 -2.05
CA ALA A 105 18.39 -8.33 -1.20
C ALA A 105 17.10 -8.21 -2.04
N LEU A 106 16.10 -9.00 -1.67
CA LEU A 106 14.71 -8.90 -2.16
C LEU A 106 13.82 -8.39 -1.02
N LEU A 107 13.18 -7.25 -1.22
CA LEU A 107 12.20 -6.70 -0.29
C LEU A 107 10.79 -6.92 -0.82
N ILE A 108 10.00 -7.75 -0.15
CA ILE A 108 8.60 -8.01 -0.46
C ILE A 108 7.72 -7.13 0.43
N CYS A 109 7.14 -6.09 -0.16
CA CYS A 109 6.36 -5.12 0.61
C CYS A 109 4.99 -5.62 1.04
N SER A 110 4.46 -6.70 0.46
CA SER A 110 3.17 -7.26 0.83
C SER A 110 3.15 -8.77 0.60
N MET A 111 2.96 -9.55 1.67
CA MET A 111 2.86 -11.02 1.61
C MET A 111 1.42 -11.54 1.69
N MET A 112 0.51 -10.76 2.28
CA MET A 112 -0.87 -11.16 2.57
C MET A 112 -1.84 -10.77 1.45
N GLU A 113 -1.36 -10.78 0.20
CA GLU A 113 -2.12 -10.53 -1.03
C GLU A 113 -2.25 -11.81 -1.84
N GLY A 114 -3.16 -11.84 -2.84
CA GLY A 114 -3.29 -12.96 -3.78
C GLY A 114 -4.42 -13.93 -3.47
N TRP A 115 -5.32 -13.62 -2.53
CA TRP A 115 -6.54 -14.41 -2.38
C TRP A 115 -7.47 -14.26 -3.60
N LYS A 116 -7.76 -13.01 -4.02
CA LYS A 116 -8.67 -12.70 -5.14
C LYS A 116 -7.98 -12.11 -6.36
N GLU A 117 -6.69 -11.86 -6.30
CA GLU A 117 -5.93 -11.13 -7.29
C GLU A 117 -4.76 -11.96 -7.82
N ASP A 118 -4.36 -11.70 -9.05
CA ASP A 118 -3.25 -12.39 -9.71
C ASP A 118 -1.89 -11.92 -9.18
N PHE A 119 -1.66 -12.22 -7.92
CA PHE A 119 -0.46 -11.91 -7.16
C PHE A 119 0.37 -13.17 -6.93
N CYS A 120 1.67 -13.09 -7.11
CA CYS A 120 2.59 -14.18 -6.83
C CYS A 120 3.89 -13.65 -6.21
N CYS A 121 4.19 -14.11 -5.01
CA CYS A 121 5.47 -13.85 -4.32
C CYS A 121 6.15 -15.15 -3.90
N ASP A 122 5.73 -16.28 -4.45
CA ASP A 122 6.36 -17.57 -4.23
C ASP A 122 7.59 -17.69 -5.11
N PHE A 123 8.71 -18.03 -4.50
CA PHE A 123 9.96 -18.26 -5.25
C PHE A 123 10.80 -19.35 -4.60
N THR A 124 11.61 -19.98 -5.43
CA THR A 124 12.61 -20.96 -5.02
C THR A 124 13.90 -20.64 -5.75
N LEU A 125 14.91 -20.14 -5.03
CA LEU A 125 16.19 -19.70 -5.60
C LEU A 125 17.36 -20.63 -5.22
N GLY A 126 17.07 -21.87 -4.81
CA GLY A 126 18.09 -22.82 -4.37
C GLY A 126 18.87 -22.32 -3.15
N ASP A 127 20.13 -22.72 -3.05
CA ASP A 127 21.04 -22.34 -1.94
C ASP A 127 21.66 -20.95 -2.12
N SER A 128 20.95 -20.00 -2.76
CA SER A 128 21.42 -18.63 -2.87
C SER A 128 21.45 -17.96 -1.50
N ASN A 129 22.53 -17.24 -1.19
CA ASN A 129 22.58 -16.39 0.00
C ASN A 129 21.77 -15.09 -0.15
N LEU A 130 20.75 -15.07 -1.02
CA LEU A 130 19.88 -13.93 -1.19
C LEU A 130 19.20 -13.58 0.13
N LEU A 131 19.35 -12.32 0.56
CA LEU A 131 18.58 -11.81 1.69
C LEU A 131 17.14 -11.58 1.26
N VAL A 132 16.19 -12.22 1.95
CA VAL A 132 14.76 -12.00 1.73
C VAL A 132 14.16 -11.29 2.92
N ALA A 133 13.63 -10.10 2.67
CA ALA A 133 12.98 -9.28 3.68
C ALA A 133 11.50 -9.07 3.35
N GLY A 134 10.66 -9.04 4.38
CA GLY A 134 9.23 -8.75 4.25
C GLY A 134 8.79 -7.60 5.13
N VAL A 135 7.65 -6.96 4.77
CA VAL A 135 7.00 -5.96 5.62
C VAL A 135 5.90 -6.63 6.45
N ALA A 136 5.95 -6.44 7.76
CA ALA A 136 4.93 -6.88 8.70
C ALA A 136 3.99 -5.72 9.05
N TYR A 137 2.69 -5.86 8.71
CA TYR A 137 1.67 -4.82 8.91
C TYR A 137 0.92 -4.98 10.23
N ASP A 138 0.41 -6.17 10.50
CA ASP A 138 -0.28 -6.54 11.73
C ASP A 138 -0.40 -8.07 11.84
N PHE A 139 -0.76 -8.54 13.02
CA PHE A 139 -1.00 -9.96 13.31
C PHE A 139 -2.44 -10.23 13.78
N MET A 140 -3.35 -9.29 13.56
CA MET A 140 -4.75 -9.41 13.97
C MET A 140 -5.44 -10.68 13.43
N PRO A 141 -5.33 -11.01 12.11
CA PRO A 141 -5.94 -12.24 11.62
C PRO A 141 -5.30 -13.52 12.16
N TYR A 142 -4.02 -13.47 12.54
CA TYR A 142 -3.36 -14.60 13.20
C TYR A 142 -3.86 -14.82 14.62
N LYS A 143 -4.02 -13.74 15.39
CA LYS A 143 -4.50 -13.78 16.79
C LYS A 143 -5.97 -14.18 16.91
N GLN A 144 -6.79 -13.66 16.01
CA GLN A 144 -8.25 -13.81 16.06
C GLN A 144 -8.81 -14.18 14.68
N PRO A 145 -8.45 -15.37 14.15
CA PRO A 145 -8.83 -15.74 12.79
C PRO A 145 -10.35 -15.76 12.59
N GLN A 146 -11.13 -16.15 13.62
CA GLN A 146 -12.59 -16.21 13.54
C GLN A 146 -13.25 -14.83 13.32
N LYS A 147 -12.59 -13.74 13.75
CA LYS A 147 -13.09 -12.37 13.54
C LYS A 147 -12.66 -11.78 12.21
N HIS A 148 -11.46 -12.14 11.74
CA HIS A 148 -10.82 -11.43 10.63
C HIS A 148 -10.79 -12.21 9.32
N LEU A 149 -10.93 -13.54 9.39
CA LEU A 149 -10.85 -14.42 8.23
C LEU A 149 -12.17 -15.14 7.98
N ALA A 150 -12.55 -15.22 6.71
CA ALA A 150 -13.58 -16.16 6.31
C ALA A 150 -13.02 -17.60 6.36
N VAL A 151 -13.84 -18.58 6.68
CA VAL A 151 -13.43 -20.00 6.78
C VAL A 151 -12.68 -20.45 5.51
N ILE A 152 -13.16 -20.01 4.34
CA ILE A 152 -12.60 -20.42 3.04
C ILE A 152 -11.17 -19.88 2.79
N ASN A 153 -10.80 -18.72 3.34
CA ASN A 153 -9.47 -18.15 3.11
C ASN A 153 -8.48 -18.38 4.28
N THR A 154 -8.94 -18.99 5.36
CA THR A 154 -8.11 -19.26 6.55
C THR A 154 -6.88 -20.14 6.22
N PRO A 155 -6.99 -21.28 5.50
CA PRO A 155 -5.83 -22.09 5.15
C PRO A 155 -4.80 -21.34 4.30
N TRP A 156 -5.28 -20.52 3.36
CA TRP A 156 -4.42 -19.67 2.54
C TRP A 156 -3.64 -18.67 3.39
N TYR A 157 -4.32 -17.96 4.32
CA TYR A 157 -3.68 -16.99 5.21
C TYR A 157 -2.55 -17.64 6.02
N PHE A 158 -2.80 -18.79 6.64
CA PHE A 158 -1.78 -19.50 7.41
C PHE A 158 -0.63 -20.02 6.52
N GLY A 159 -0.90 -20.35 5.26
CA GLY A 159 0.13 -20.66 4.27
C GLY A 159 1.05 -19.45 4.00
N GLN A 160 0.48 -18.26 3.82
CA GLN A 160 1.24 -17.02 3.64
C GLN A 160 2.02 -16.65 4.91
N PHE A 161 1.41 -16.82 6.08
CA PHE A 161 2.07 -16.59 7.37
C PHE A 161 3.30 -17.49 7.55
N LYS A 162 3.21 -18.77 7.16
CA LYS A 162 4.36 -19.68 7.17
C LYS A 162 5.50 -19.21 6.25
N LYS A 163 5.18 -18.59 5.10
CA LYS A 163 6.20 -18.01 4.21
C LYS A 163 6.87 -16.81 4.85
N LEU A 164 6.10 -15.96 5.54
CA LEU A 164 6.62 -14.84 6.32
C LEU A 164 7.62 -15.31 7.39
N SER A 165 7.34 -16.44 8.05
CA SER A 165 8.21 -17.06 9.05
C SER A 165 9.52 -17.64 8.46
N ASN A 166 9.63 -17.80 7.15
CA ASN A 166 10.82 -18.28 6.47
C ASN A 166 11.68 -17.14 5.87
N MET A 167 11.36 -15.90 6.15
CA MET A 167 12.16 -14.76 5.72
C MET A 167 13.37 -14.55 6.63
N ASP A 168 14.37 -13.83 6.15
CA ASP A 168 15.56 -13.51 6.93
C ASP A 168 15.35 -12.27 7.81
N LEU A 169 14.48 -11.36 7.37
CA LEU A 169 14.24 -10.08 8.02
C LEU A 169 12.78 -9.66 7.86
N LEU A 170 12.16 -9.23 8.95
CA LEU A 170 10.87 -8.56 8.95
C LEU A 170 11.03 -7.08 9.31
N LEU A 171 10.48 -6.22 8.48
CA LEU A 171 10.41 -4.79 8.67
C LEU A 171 8.99 -4.43 9.18
N SER A 172 8.87 -4.15 10.46
CA SER A 172 7.58 -3.89 11.11
C SER A 172 7.19 -2.42 10.97
N ILE A 173 5.91 -2.16 10.73
CA ILE A 173 5.38 -0.80 10.49
C ILE A 173 5.23 0.03 11.77
N SER A 174 5.39 -0.59 12.95
CA SER A 174 5.30 0.04 14.27
C SER A 174 6.13 -0.75 15.29
N ASP A 175 6.41 -0.13 16.44
CA ASP A 175 7.08 -0.82 17.55
C ASP A 175 6.16 -1.92 18.12
N TYR A 176 4.86 -1.66 18.21
CA TYR A 176 3.86 -2.64 18.61
C TYR A 176 3.85 -3.86 17.68
N THR A 177 3.78 -3.64 16.35
CA THR A 177 3.84 -4.74 15.38
C THR A 177 5.17 -5.49 15.45
N ASN A 178 6.26 -4.81 15.80
CA ASN A 178 7.57 -5.44 15.98
C ASN A 178 7.60 -6.38 17.19
N GLU A 179 6.99 -5.99 18.31
CA GLU A 179 6.82 -6.86 19.48
C GLU A 179 5.96 -8.09 19.18
N GLU A 180 4.86 -7.90 18.44
CA GLU A 180 4.03 -9.01 17.95
C GLU A 180 4.82 -9.94 17.03
N ALA A 181 5.60 -9.40 16.06
CA ALA A 181 6.45 -10.18 15.17
C ALA A 181 7.46 -11.03 15.95
N GLN A 182 8.14 -10.46 16.94
CA GLN A 182 9.06 -11.19 17.82
C GLN A 182 8.35 -12.28 18.64
N THR A 183 7.10 -12.07 18.99
CA THR A 183 6.30 -13.04 19.76
C THR A 183 5.84 -14.21 18.88
N TYR A 184 5.32 -13.94 17.68
CA TYR A 184 4.69 -14.95 16.83
C TYR A 184 5.66 -15.57 15.79
N ILE A 185 6.78 -14.92 15.52
CA ILE A 185 7.81 -15.35 14.58
C ILE A 185 9.20 -15.14 15.21
N PRO A 186 9.51 -15.81 16.33
CA PRO A 186 10.72 -15.52 17.14
C PRO A 186 12.03 -15.84 16.41
N ASP A 187 12.00 -16.73 15.41
CA ASP A 187 13.21 -17.18 14.70
C ASP A 187 13.64 -16.19 13.60
N VAL A 188 12.83 -15.19 13.28
CA VAL A 188 13.13 -14.19 12.24
C VAL A 188 13.60 -12.88 12.88
N GLN A 189 14.66 -12.29 12.33
CA GLN A 189 15.08 -10.96 12.76
C GLN A 189 13.99 -9.94 12.43
N CYS A 190 13.51 -9.20 13.47
CA CYS A 190 12.47 -8.18 13.29
C CYS A 190 13.03 -6.80 13.65
N VAL A 191 12.69 -5.79 12.84
CA VAL A 191 13.12 -4.40 13.04
C VAL A 191 11.96 -3.45 12.78
N SER A 192 11.65 -2.60 13.74
CA SER A 192 10.65 -1.53 13.56
C SER A 192 11.23 -0.42 12.68
N ILE A 193 10.60 -0.20 11.54
CA ILE A 193 10.96 0.88 10.62
C ILE A 193 9.96 2.04 10.65
N SER A 194 8.85 1.88 11.39
CA SER A 194 7.78 2.85 11.50
C SER A 194 6.99 3.02 10.18
N SER A 195 6.13 4.01 10.14
CA SER A 195 5.30 4.36 8.99
C SER A 195 5.27 5.88 8.79
N ALA A 196 4.71 6.32 7.66
CA ALA A 196 4.44 7.72 7.40
C ALA A 196 3.16 7.87 6.57
N CYS A 197 2.60 9.06 6.51
CA CYS A 197 1.45 9.33 5.67
C CYS A 197 1.84 10.03 4.36
N ASN A 198 0.90 10.07 3.42
CA ASN A 198 1.07 10.72 2.12
C ASN A 198 1.20 12.26 2.28
N ASP A 199 2.00 12.91 1.42
CA ASP A 199 2.25 14.35 1.43
C ASP A 199 1.02 15.21 1.08
N VAL A 200 -0.06 14.61 0.60
CA VAL A 200 -1.34 15.30 0.43
C VAL A 200 -1.90 15.78 1.78
N PHE A 201 -1.65 15.02 2.86
CA PHE A 201 -2.06 15.39 4.21
C PHE A 201 -1.08 16.40 4.80
N ARG A 202 -1.49 17.64 4.86
CA ARG A 202 -0.72 18.76 5.37
C ARG A 202 -1.62 19.86 5.88
N HIS A 203 -1.06 20.73 6.69
CA HIS A 203 -1.75 21.96 7.07
C HIS A 203 -1.98 22.86 5.83
N LEU A 204 -3.22 23.32 5.68
CA LEU A 204 -3.68 24.20 4.60
C LEU A 204 -3.89 25.61 5.15
N ALA A 205 -3.29 26.62 4.52
CA ALA A 205 -3.57 28.02 4.80
C ALA A 205 -4.83 28.45 4.01
N LEU A 206 -6.01 28.01 4.48
CA LEU A 206 -7.28 28.31 3.81
C LEU A 206 -7.72 29.76 4.11
N SER A 207 -8.15 30.47 3.08
CA SER A 207 -8.93 31.70 3.24
C SER A 207 -10.36 31.39 3.67
N SER A 208 -11.06 32.37 4.25
CA SER A 208 -12.48 32.19 4.63
C SER A 208 -13.37 31.78 3.44
N VAL A 209 -13.11 32.32 2.26
CA VAL A 209 -13.84 31.96 1.03
C VAL A 209 -13.62 30.50 0.62
N GLU A 210 -12.39 30.02 0.73
CA GLU A 210 -12.05 28.62 0.44
C GLU A 210 -12.69 27.68 1.47
N GLU A 211 -12.66 28.06 2.76
CA GLU A 211 -13.30 27.32 3.83
C GLU A 211 -14.80 27.22 3.60
N ASP A 212 -15.49 28.32 3.33
CA ASP A 212 -16.91 28.39 3.05
C ASP A 212 -17.28 27.50 1.83
N GLY A 213 -16.50 27.58 0.76
CA GLY A 213 -16.70 26.74 -0.43
C GLY A 213 -16.53 25.25 -0.16
N ILE A 214 -15.58 24.86 0.69
CA ILE A 214 -15.41 23.45 1.11
C ILE A 214 -16.58 23.03 1.99
N ARG A 215 -17.01 23.86 2.95
CA ARG A 215 -18.13 23.58 3.84
C ARG A 215 -19.44 23.41 3.05
N GLU A 216 -19.73 24.29 2.12
CA GLU A 216 -20.90 24.21 1.25
C GLU A 216 -20.88 22.91 0.42
N ARG A 217 -19.78 22.63 -0.26
CA ARG A 217 -19.64 21.43 -1.12
C ARG A 217 -19.75 20.12 -0.36
N LEU A 218 -19.26 20.07 0.89
CA LEU A 218 -19.31 18.87 1.74
C LEU A 218 -20.55 18.84 2.66
N GLY A 219 -21.40 19.86 2.64
CA GLY A 219 -22.60 19.93 3.47
C GLY A 219 -22.31 20.15 4.97
N LEU A 220 -21.21 20.79 5.31
CA LEU A 220 -20.78 21.05 6.68
C LEU A 220 -21.47 22.31 7.24
N SER A 221 -22.62 22.14 7.86
CA SER A 221 -23.46 23.24 8.35
C SER A 221 -23.11 23.77 9.74
N ARG A 222 -22.30 23.02 10.50
CA ARG A 222 -21.91 23.32 11.90
C ARG A 222 -20.41 23.03 12.12
N GLN A 223 -19.91 23.39 13.30
CA GLN A 223 -18.63 22.86 13.77
C GLN A 223 -18.74 21.32 13.88
N PHE A 224 -17.64 20.61 13.70
CA PHE A 224 -17.74 19.17 13.64
C PHE A 224 -16.57 18.42 14.28
N ILE A 225 -16.94 17.25 14.77
CA ILE A 225 -16.03 16.21 15.23
C ILE A 225 -15.85 15.23 14.07
N LEU A 226 -14.63 14.93 13.70
CA LEU A 226 -14.31 14.05 12.59
C LEU A 226 -13.89 12.67 13.09
N TYR A 227 -14.45 11.64 12.50
CA TYR A 227 -13.90 10.30 12.48
C TYR A 227 -13.61 9.92 11.02
N ALA A 228 -12.41 9.44 10.72
CA ALA A 228 -12.05 8.90 9.41
C ALA A 228 -11.37 7.54 9.56
N GLY A 229 -11.96 6.52 8.97
CA GLY A 229 -11.48 5.14 9.06
C GLY A 229 -12.42 4.16 8.38
N GLY A 230 -12.13 2.87 8.51
CA GLY A 230 -13.05 1.81 8.12
C GLY A 230 -14.28 1.74 9.04
N LEU A 231 -15.21 0.87 8.68
CA LEU A 231 -16.45 0.65 9.42
C LEU A 231 -16.53 -0.78 9.98
N ASP A 232 -15.44 -1.51 9.90
CA ASP A 232 -15.33 -2.83 10.52
C ASP A 232 -15.36 -2.73 12.06
N GLU A 233 -15.74 -3.81 12.72
CA GLU A 233 -16.02 -3.83 14.18
C GLU A 233 -14.84 -3.29 15.00
N ARG A 234 -13.60 -3.61 14.61
CA ARG A 234 -12.40 -3.14 15.31
C ARG A 234 -12.22 -1.62 15.30
N LYS A 235 -12.85 -0.92 14.36
CA LYS A 235 -12.83 0.55 14.29
C LYS A 235 -13.76 1.23 15.29
N ASN A 236 -14.63 0.46 15.93
CA ASN A 236 -15.39 0.85 17.12
C ASN A 236 -16.28 2.09 16.96
N VAL A 237 -16.86 2.27 15.77
CA VAL A 237 -17.72 3.42 15.46
C VAL A 237 -18.96 3.46 16.36
N GLN A 238 -19.43 2.30 16.82
CA GLN A 238 -20.58 2.21 17.72
C GLN A 238 -20.28 2.85 19.08
N ALA A 239 -19.11 2.63 19.66
CA ALA A 239 -18.72 3.28 20.89
C ALA A 239 -18.60 4.80 20.73
N LEU A 240 -18.21 5.29 19.53
CA LEU A 240 -18.21 6.72 19.22
C LEU A 240 -19.63 7.29 19.21
N PHE A 241 -20.63 6.58 18.66
CA PHE A 241 -22.04 7.00 18.72
C PHE A 241 -22.53 7.07 20.16
N LEU A 242 -22.25 6.04 20.97
CA LEU A 242 -22.58 6.03 22.38
C LEU A 242 -21.90 7.20 23.12
N ALA A 243 -20.63 7.44 22.89
CA ALA A 243 -19.90 8.54 23.51
C ALA A 243 -20.51 9.90 23.13
N TYR A 244 -20.84 10.11 21.87
CA TYR A 244 -21.47 11.35 21.40
C TYR A 244 -22.87 11.53 22.03
N SER A 245 -23.64 10.45 22.21
CA SER A 245 -24.96 10.50 22.85
C SER A 245 -24.95 10.99 24.30
N LEU A 246 -23.80 10.82 24.98
CA LEU A 246 -23.58 11.28 26.37
C LEU A 246 -23.27 12.79 26.47
N PHE A 247 -23.14 13.48 25.34
CA PHE A 247 -22.88 14.93 25.33
C PHE A 247 -24.07 15.72 25.90
N PRO A 248 -23.80 16.81 26.64
CA PRO A 248 -24.82 17.81 26.95
C PRO A 248 -25.50 18.34 25.68
N GLN A 249 -26.79 18.64 25.76
CA GLN A 249 -27.54 19.09 24.57
C GLN A 249 -26.96 20.37 23.94
N SER A 250 -26.34 21.23 24.71
CA SER A 250 -25.63 22.42 24.20
C SER A 250 -24.52 22.04 23.23
N LEU A 251 -23.65 21.10 23.59
CA LEU A 251 -22.56 20.61 22.71
C LEU A 251 -23.13 19.87 21.49
N ARG A 252 -24.20 19.09 21.65
CA ARG A 252 -24.86 18.42 20.52
C ARG A 252 -25.49 19.42 19.53
N ASN A 253 -25.85 20.60 19.98
CA ASN A 253 -26.33 21.66 19.09
C ASN A 253 -25.19 22.35 18.33
N ASP A 254 -24.02 22.51 18.96
CA ASP A 254 -22.88 23.23 18.39
C ASP A 254 -22.07 22.36 17.43
N TYR A 255 -21.89 21.06 17.77
CA TYR A 255 -21.04 20.14 17.04
C TYR A 255 -21.83 19.00 16.40
N GLN A 256 -21.56 18.70 15.15
CA GLN A 256 -22.03 17.49 14.46
C GLN A 256 -20.92 16.45 14.37
N LEU A 257 -21.26 15.17 14.29
CA LEU A 257 -20.32 14.08 14.02
C LEU A 257 -20.25 13.88 12.49
N VAL A 258 -19.06 13.96 11.90
CA VAL A 258 -18.84 13.77 10.47
C VAL A 258 -18.02 12.52 10.24
N ILE A 259 -18.51 11.64 9.37
CA ILE A 259 -17.89 10.35 9.03
C ILE A 259 -17.80 10.22 7.51
N PRO A 260 -16.64 10.44 6.88
CA PRO A 260 -16.41 10.01 5.51
C PRO A 260 -16.35 8.48 5.48
N CYS A 261 -17.29 7.87 4.81
CA CYS A 261 -17.40 6.42 4.72
C CYS A 261 -17.61 5.97 3.28
N GLY A 262 -16.67 5.22 2.74
CA GLY A 262 -16.88 4.46 1.51
C GLY A 262 -17.88 3.33 1.77
N GLY A 263 -18.60 2.91 0.74
CA GLY A 263 -19.54 1.79 0.82
C GLY A 263 -20.87 2.05 0.13
N SER A 264 -21.72 1.01 0.12
CA SER A 264 -23.03 1.08 -0.51
C SER A 264 -23.97 2.00 0.26
N LEU A 265 -25.04 2.46 -0.42
CA LEU A 265 -26.12 3.20 0.23
C LEU A 265 -26.71 2.42 1.42
N HIS A 266 -26.84 1.10 1.27
CA HIS A 266 -27.32 0.21 2.33
C HIS A 266 -26.44 0.24 3.59
N LEU A 267 -25.13 0.26 3.45
CA LEU A 267 -24.21 0.36 4.60
C LEU A 267 -24.37 1.70 5.33
N ARG A 268 -24.51 2.79 4.58
CA ARG A 268 -24.72 4.12 5.17
C ARG A 268 -26.06 4.21 5.90
N GLU A 269 -27.11 3.59 5.36
CA GLU A 269 -28.41 3.53 6.00
C GLU A 269 -28.37 2.70 7.30
N ALA A 270 -27.71 1.55 7.28
CA ALA A 270 -27.49 0.74 8.48
C ALA A 270 -26.76 1.53 9.58
N LEU A 271 -25.75 2.35 9.20
CA LEU A 271 -25.06 3.23 10.15
C LEU A 271 -25.96 4.31 10.73
N ARG A 272 -26.84 4.93 9.92
CA ARG A 272 -27.83 5.91 10.41
C ARG A 272 -28.79 5.28 11.40
N GLN A 273 -29.34 4.13 11.05
CA GLN A 273 -30.22 3.38 11.95
C GLN A 273 -29.53 3.06 13.27
N LYS A 274 -28.27 2.61 13.19
CA LYS A 274 -27.48 2.32 14.39
C LYS A 274 -27.22 3.55 15.24
N ALA A 275 -26.88 4.68 14.64
CA ALA A 275 -26.73 5.95 15.35
C ALA A 275 -28.04 6.41 16.02
N GLN A 276 -29.17 6.24 15.35
CA GLN A 276 -30.50 6.54 15.93
C GLN A 276 -30.84 5.62 17.12
N GLU A 277 -30.50 4.33 17.05
CA GLU A 277 -30.64 3.39 18.18
C GLU A 277 -29.87 3.89 19.43
N TYR A 278 -28.72 4.55 19.23
CA TYR A 278 -27.92 5.17 20.29
C TYR A 278 -28.35 6.59 20.62
N GLY A 279 -29.47 7.08 20.09
CA GLY A 279 -30.07 8.36 20.45
C GLY A 279 -29.50 9.59 19.72
N LEU A 280 -28.81 9.41 18.60
CA LEU A 280 -28.38 10.50 17.74
C LEU A 280 -29.55 10.93 16.83
N LYS A 281 -29.73 12.25 16.68
CA LYS A 281 -30.67 12.82 15.69
C LYS A 281 -30.02 12.82 14.31
N GLU A 282 -30.84 12.80 13.27
CA GLU A 282 -30.36 12.87 11.89
C GLU A 282 -29.49 14.10 11.62
N SER A 283 -29.84 15.25 12.23
CA SER A 283 -29.07 16.49 12.12
C SER A 283 -27.72 16.49 12.85
N GLU A 284 -27.44 15.50 13.68
CA GLU A 284 -26.22 15.40 14.48
C GLU A 284 -25.14 14.52 13.82
N LEU A 285 -25.51 13.73 12.79
CA LEU A 285 -24.62 12.83 12.08
C LEU A 285 -24.62 13.11 10.59
N LEU A 286 -23.47 13.49 10.04
CA LEU A 286 -23.24 13.64 8.62
C LEU A 286 -22.38 12.47 8.09
N LEU A 287 -22.99 11.58 7.32
CA LEU A 287 -22.30 10.50 6.61
C LEU A 287 -21.96 10.97 5.20
N LEU A 288 -20.71 11.33 4.99
CA LEU A 288 -20.17 11.60 3.67
C LEU A 288 -19.94 10.27 2.95
N GLY A 289 -20.11 10.23 1.65
CA GLY A 289 -19.71 9.07 0.85
C GLY A 289 -18.17 8.91 0.83
N ARG A 290 -17.67 8.20 -0.18
CA ARG A 290 -16.24 8.17 -0.43
C ARG A 290 -15.76 9.56 -0.81
N VAL A 291 -14.84 10.11 -0.03
CA VAL A 291 -14.20 11.40 -0.29
C VAL A 291 -12.84 11.20 -0.94
N SER A 292 -12.36 12.20 -1.68
CA SER A 292 -10.98 12.21 -2.18
C SER A 292 -9.98 12.48 -1.05
N ASP A 293 -8.70 12.15 -1.26
CA ASP A 293 -7.64 12.48 -0.29
C ASP A 293 -7.54 14.01 -0.05
N LYS A 294 -7.82 14.83 -1.08
CA LYS A 294 -7.87 16.29 -0.94
C LYS A 294 -9.01 16.73 -0.03
N ASP A 295 -10.20 16.13 -0.18
CA ASP A 295 -11.35 16.44 0.68
C ASP A 295 -11.13 15.93 2.10
N LEU A 296 -10.51 14.75 2.25
CA LEU A 296 -10.15 14.24 3.57
C LEU A 296 -9.11 15.13 4.27
N CYS A 297 -8.11 15.62 3.53
CA CYS A 297 -7.17 16.62 4.04
C CYS A 297 -7.89 17.90 4.49
N ALA A 298 -8.84 18.40 3.70
CA ALA A 298 -9.64 19.57 4.07
C ALA A 298 -10.49 19.30 5.33
N LEU A 299 -11.11 18.13 5.44
CA LEU A 299 -11.87 17.73 6.63
C LEU A 299 -10.99 17.69 7.89
N TYR A 300 -9.77 17.15 7.81
CA TYR A 300 -8.82 17.18 8.92
C TYR A 300 -8.43 18.61 9.32
N ASN A 301 -8.24 19.51 8.34
CA ASN A 301 -7.89 20.92 8.61
C ASN A 301 -9.05 21.73 9.23
N LEU A 302 -10.29 21.36 8.94
CA LEU A 302 -11.50 22.10 9.34
C LEU A 302 -12.21 21.52 10.57
N CYS A 303 -11.85 20.33 11.01
CA CYS A 303 -12.49 19.71 12.17
C CYS A 303 -12.05 20.38 13.47
N GLU A 304 -12.99 20.47 14.43
CA GLU A 304 -12.66 20.93 15.77
C GLU A 304 -11.91 19.87 16.59
N LEU A 305 -12.20 18.61 16.32
CA LEU A 305 -11.60 17.47 16.99
C LEU A 305 -11.60 16.26 16.05
N PHE A 306 -10.49 15.58 15.95
CA PHE A 306 -10.40 14.25 15.35
C PHE A 306 -10.39 13.19 16.44
N VAL A 307 -11.29 12.19 16.32
CA VAL A 307 -11.45 11.11 17.30
C VAL A 307 -11.22 9.77 16.63
N PHE A 308 -10.33 8.95 17.18
CA PHE A 308 -10.01 7.64 16.63
C PHE A 308 -10.13 6.53 17.67
N PRO A 309 -11.33 5.92 17.82
CA PRO A 309 -11.65 4.99 18.90
C PRO A 309 -11.33 3.52 18.56
N SER A 310 -10.42 3.27 17.63
CA SER A 310 -10.10 1.92 17.15
C SER A 310 -9.61 1.01 18.28
N LEU A 311 -10.07 -0.24 18.29
CA LEU A 311 -9.67 -1.26 19.28
C LEU A 311 -8.30 -1.86 18.94
N GLU A 312 -7.99 -2.01 17.64
CA GLU A 312 -6.76 -2.60 17.15
C GLU A 312 -6.28 -1.94 15.87
N GLU A 313 -4.99 -1.58 15.85
CA GLU A 313 -4.29 -1.00 14.69
C GLU A 313 -2.86 -1.54 14.58
N GLY A 314 -2.40 -1.72 13.33
CA GLY A 314 -0.99 -1.99 13.08
C GLY A 314 -0.11 -0.75 13.20
N PHE A 315 -0.67 0.46 12.91
CA PHE A 315 0.02 1.75 13.07
C PHE A 315 -0.95 2.87 13.51
N GLY A 316 -2.00 3.15 12.75
CA GLY A 316 -2.92 4.26 12.99
C GLY A 316 -2.65 5.47 12.09
N LEU A 317 -2.50 5.25 10.78
CA LEU A 317 -2.28 6.32 9.79
C LEU A 317 -3.24 7.50 9.92
N PRO A 318 -4.57 7.33 10.18
CA PRO A 318 -5.49 8.44 10.34
C PRO A 318 -5.12 9.42 11.47
N VAL A 319 -4.54 8.90 12.57
CA VAL A 319 -4.05 9.74 13.68
C VAL A 319 -2.89 10.63 13.20
N LEU A 320 -1.95 10.06 12.47
CA LEU A 320 -0.82 10.81 11.92
C LEU A 320 -1.27 11.81 10.83
N GLU A 321 -2.20 11.42 9.96
CA GLU A 321 -2.77 12.27 8.92
C GLU A 321 -3.45 13.51 9.53
N ALA A 322 -4.27 13.30 10.57
CA ALA A 322 -4.93 14.37 11.30
C ALA A 322 -3.92 15.33 11.97
N MET A 323 -2.90 14.80 12.64
CA MET A 323 -1.83 15.62 13.23
C MET A 323 -1.08 16.45 12.17
N ARG A 324 -0.76 15.87 11.02
CA ARG A 324 -0.10 16.61 9.92
C ARG A 324 -0.97 17.71 9.31
N CYS A 325 -2.27 17.53 9.35
CA CYS A 325 -3.24 18.54 8.93
C CYS A 325 -3.49 19.63 9.99
N GLY A 326 -2.92 19.50 11.19
CA GLY A 326 -3.10 20.49 12.27
C GLY A 326 -4.38 20.30 13.07
N ALA A 327 -5.01 19.11 13.04
CA ALA A 327 -6.17 18.82 13.88
C ALA A 327 -5.78 18.59 15.34
N ALA A 328 -6.68 18.94 16.27
CA ALA A 328 -6.65 18.42 17.63
C ALA A 328 -7.04 16.94 17.61
N VAL A 329 -6.20 16.05 18.12
CA VAL A 329 -6.35 14.59 17.99
C VAL A 329 -6.45 13.92 19.34
N ILE A 330 -7.45 13.05 19.49
CA ILE A 330 -7.55 12.08 20.60
C ILE A 330 -7.76 10.67 20.03
N CYS A 331 -7.20 9.67 20.67
CA CYS A 331 -7.30 8.29 20.19
C CYS A 331 -7.34 7.27 21.34
N SER A 332 -7.57 6.02 21.00
CA SER A 332 -7.51 4.90 21.94
C SER A 332 -6.10 4.71 22.51
N ASN A 333 -6.03 4.16 23.73
CA ASN A 333 -4.79 3.81 24.42
C ASN A 333 -4.30 2.39 24.09
N THR A 334 -4.67 1.84 22.94
CA THR A 334 -4.44 0.44 22.56
C THR A 334 -3.48 0.28 21.40
N THR A 335 -2.82 -0.86 21.35
CA THR A 335 -1.95 -1.32 20.25
C THR A 335 -0.88 -0.29 19.87
N SER A 336 -0.77 0.10 18.60
CA SER A 336 0.22 1.06 18.11
C SER A 336 -0.17 2.55 18.30
N LEU A 337 -1.41 2.86 18.72
CA LEU A 337 -1.86 4.25 18.80
C LEU A 337 -1.10 5.08 19.85
N PRO A 338 -0.71 4.55 21.03
CA PRO A 338 0.12 5.27 21.98
C PRO A 338 1.46 5.73 21.41
N GLU A 339 2.12 4.91 20.58
CA GLU A 339 3.40 5.30 19.97
C GLU A 339 3.24 6.37 18.89
N VAL A 340 2.08 6.45 18.24
CA VAL A 340 1.81 7.46 17.21
C VAL A 340 1.46 8.80 17.86
N ILE A 341 0.51 8.83 18.81
CA ILE A 341 0.06 10.07 19.45
C ILE A 341 1.11 10.63 20.42
N GLY A 342 1.79 9.76 21.17
CA GLY A 342 2.88 10.11 22.09
C GLY A 342 2.49 11.02 23.26
N LEU A 343 1.21 11.22 23.54
CA LEU A 343 0.67 12.05 24.63
C LEU A 343 -0.38 11.27 25.41
N PRO A 344 -0.07 10.78 26.63
CA PRO A 344 -1.01 9.98 27.43
C PRO A 344 -2.35 10.68 27.68
N GLU A 345 -2.33 12.00 27.88
CA GLU A 345 -3.51 12.83 28.13
C GLU A 345 -4.47 12.87 26.94
N ALA A 346 -3.98 12.62 25.72
CA ALA A 346 -4.78 12.56 24.49
C ALA A 346 -5.46 11.20 24.29
N MET A 347 -5.22 10.23 25.18
CA MET A 347 -5.72 8.88 25.03
C MET A 347 -6.93 8.60 25.92
N PHE A 348 -7.74 7.63 25.51
CA PHE A 348 -8.90 7.13 26.24
C PHE A 348 -8.99 5.60 26.12
N ASP A 349 -9.73 4.98 27.03
CA ASP A 349 -10.10 3.56 26.91
C ASP A 349 -11.22 3.41 25.87
N PRO A 350 -10.98 2.69 24.75
CA PRO A 350 -11.98 2.52 23.70
C PRO A 350 -13.12 1.58 24.08
N GLN A 351 -12.99 0.79 25.15
CA GLN A 351 -14.03 -0.11 25.62
C GLN A 351 -15.07 0.61 26.47
N GLU A 352 -14.75 1.82 26.98
CA GLU A 352 -15.59 2.62 27.86
C GLU A 352 -16.09 3.88 27.13
N PRO A 353 -17.35 3.90 26.60
CA PRO A 353 -17.90 5.08 25.92
C PRO A 353 -17.87 6.36 26.76
N GLN A 354 -17.96 6.23 28.10
CA GLN A 354 -17.83 7.34 29.04
C GLN A 354 -16.43 7.96 29.03
N SER A 355 -15.38 7.13 28.89
CA SER A 355 -13.99 7.58 28.76
C SER A 355 -13.81 8.37 27.47
N ILE A 356 -14.36 7.86 26.36
CA ILE A 356 -14.36 8.53 25.04
C ILE A 356 -15.07 9.87 25.16
N ALA A 357 -16.30 9.89 25.70
CA ALA A 357 -17.11 11.10 25.85
C ALA A 357 -16.44 12.17 26.72
N ALA A 358 -15.90 11.77 27.89
CA ALA A 358 -15.19 12.67 28.77
C ALA A 358 -13.98 13.33 28.09
N LYS A 359 -13.20 12.56 27.33
CA LYS A 359 -12.04 13.05 26.59
C LYS A 359 -12.44 13.97 25.45
N MET A 360 -13.52 13.65 24.73
CA MET A 360 -14.08 14.51 23.68
C MET A 360 -14.56 15.84 24.24
N ILE A 361 -15.32 15.81 25.33
CA ILE A 361 -15.84 17.02 26.01
C ILE A 361 -14.67 17.87 26.52
N GLN A 362 -13.67 17.26 27.15
CA GLN A 362 -12.47 17.96 27.59
C GLN A 362 -11.79 18.68 26.44
N ALA A 363 -11.56 18.00 25.31
CA ALA A 363 -10.90 18.59 24.14
C ALA A 363 -11.67 19.74 23.49
N LEU A 364 -13.00 19.72 23.58
CA LEU A 364 -13.88 20.78 23.04
C LEU A 364 -14.03 21.98 23.99
N MET A 365 -14.02 21.75 25.30
CA MET A 365 -14.34 22.80 26.29
C MET A 365 -13.10 23.42 26.95
N ASP A 366 -12.00 22.68 27.06
CA ASP A 366 -10.76 23.15 27.67
C ASP A 366 -9.80 23.62 26.56
N LYS A 367 -9.72 24.94 26.42
CA LYS A 367 -8.84 25.59 25.43
C LYS A 367 -7.34 25.27 25.66
N GLY A 368 -6.93 25.11 26.93
CA GLY A 368 -5.56 24.79 27.29
C GLY A 368 -5.21 23.36 26.83
N PHE A 369 -6.09 22.41 27.11
CA PHE A 369 -5.92 21.04 26.65
C PHE A 369 -5.96 20.94 25.13
N ARG A 370 -6.90 21.64 24.47
CA ARG A 370 -6.92 21.69 23.00
C ARG A 370 -5.62 22.23 22.41
N GLN A 371 -5.06 23.29 22.99
CA GLN A 371 -3.78 23.86 22.56
C GLN A 371 -2.65 22.83 22.73
N GLN A 372 -2.62 22.09 23.83
CA GLN A 372 -1.67 21.01 24.06
C GLN A 372 -1.76 19.92 22.99
N LEU A 373 -2.98 19.53 22.57
CA LEU A 373 -3.19 18.56 21.48
C LEU A 373 -2.61 19.04 20.16
N LEU A 374 -2.82 20.31 19.82
CA LEU A 374 -2.29 20.94 18.59
C LEU A 374 -0.76 21.01 18.59
N GLU A 375 -0.15 21.42 19.69
CA GLU A 375 1.31 21.50 19.86
C GLU A 375 1.95 20.10 19.79
N ASN A 376 1.31 19.12 20.45
CA ASN A 376 1.73 17.73 20.36
C ASN A 376 1.70 17.25 18.91
N GLY A 377 0.60 17.44 18.19
CA GLY A 377 0.48 17.05 16.79
C GLY A 377 1.56 17.68 15.92
N ALA A 378 1.81 18.97 16.08
CA ALA A 378 2.84 19.72 15.34
C ALA A 378 4.26 19.19 15.59
N SER A 379 4.59 18.81 16.82
CA SER A 379 5.91 18.27 17.16
C SER A 379 6.03 16.79 16.76
N ARG A 380 4.99 16.01 17.01
CA ARG A 380 5.01 14.55 16.87
C ARG A 380 5.08 14.10 15.41
N GLN A 381 4.38 14.79 14.50
CA GLN A 381 4.39 14.47 13.06
C GLN A 381 5.79 14.44 12.44
N ALA A 382 6.72 15.26 12.94
CA ALA A 382 8.08 15.34 12.43
C ALA A 382 8.90 14.06 12.63
N LEU A 383 8.47 13.18 13.53
CA LEU A 383 9.12 11.90 13.80
C LEU A 383 8.77 10.83 12.77
N PHE A 384 7.77 11.07 11.92
CA PHE A 384 7.22 10.12 10.98
C PHE A 384 7.38 10.63 9.54
N SER A 385 8.35 10.08 8.81
CA SER A 385 8.52 10.37 7.39
C SER A 385 9.02 9.12 6.66
N TRP A 386 8.68 9.02 5.37
CA TRP A 386 9.16 7.91 4.54
C TRP A 386 10.69 7.88 4.44
N ASP A 387 11.36 9.03 4.57
CA ASP A 387 12.81 9.06 4.59
C ASP A 387 13.41 8.48 5.90
N ILE A 388 12.73 8.66 7.04
CA ILE A 388 13.11 8.02 8.31
C ILE A 388 12.91 6.51 8.20
N SER A 389 11.73 6.07 7.75
CA SER A 389 11.41 4.64 7.56
C SER A 389 12.39 3.98 6.59
N ALA A 390 12.68 4.64 5.46
CA ALA A 390 13.63 4.14 4.47
C ALA A 390 15.06 4.01 5.01
N ARG A 391 15.56 4.99 5.75
CA ARG A 391 16.90 4.89 6.38
C ARG A 391 16.99 3.75 7.39
N ARG A 392 15.92 3.52 8.18
CA ARG A 392 15.84 2.37 9.09
C ARG A 392 15.82 1.05 8.32
N ALA A 393 15.02 0.97 7.25
CA ALA A 393 14.93 -0.21 6.38
C ALA A 393 16.28 -0.51 5.72
N LEU A 394 16.93 0.48 5.09
CA LEU A 394 18.24 0.31 4.46
C LEU A 394 19.29 -0.15 5.46
N LYS A 395 19.33 0.43 6.66
CA LYS A 395 20.25 0.00 7.72
C LYS A 395 20.00 -1.45 8.14
N ALA A 396 18.74 -1.84 8.32
CA ALA A 396 18.37 -3.22 8.68
C ALA A 396 18.77 -4.22 7.58
N LEU A 397 18.51 -3.87 6.30
CA LEU A 397 18.93 -4.69 5.16
C LEU A 397 20.46 -4.82 5.07
N GLU A 398 21.23 -3.75 5.28
CA GLU A 398 22.68 -3.78 5.32
C GLU A 398 23.21 -4.69 6.43
N GLU A 399 22.63 -4.60 7.63
CA GLU A 399 23.04 -5.40 8.78
C GLU A 399 22.71 -6.89 8.59
N ALA A 400 21.53 -7.20 8.06
CA ALA A 400 21.10 -8.56 7.78
C ALA A 400 21.94 -9.20 6.64
N SER A 401 22.20 -8.45 5.55
CA SER A 401 23.03 -8.91 4.44
C SER A 401 24.47 -9.21 4.88
N ARG A 402 25.04 -8.37 5.75
CA ARG A 402 26.39 -8.65 6.29
C ARG A 402 26.45 -9.93 7.11
N LYS A 403 25.40 -10.26 7.85
CA LYS A 403 25.30 -11.51 8.62
C LYS A 403 25.13 -12.74 7.73
N LYS A 404 24.33 -12.61 6.67
CA LYS A 404 24.03 -13.71 5.75
C LYS A 404 25.20 -14.03 4.82
N GLY A 405 26.04 -13.04 4.52
CA GLY A 405 27.19 -13.19 3.64
C GLY A 405 26.89 -12.78 2.19
N LYS A 406 27.92 -12.88 1.33
CA LYS A 406 27.79 -12.45 -0.06
C LYS A 406 26.97 -13.43 -0.87
N VAL A 407 26.04 -12.90 -1.65
CA VAL A 407 25.31 -13.67 -2.66
C VAL A 407 26.23 -13.99 -3.83
N LEU A 408 26.27 -15.25 -4.24
CA LEU A 408 27.03 -15.72 -5.40
C LEU A 408 26.03 -16.10 -6.51
N TRP A 409 25.79 -15.16 -7.41
CA TRP A 409 25.02 -15.46 -8.61
C TRP A 409 25.90 -16.18 -9.64
N VAL A 410 25.38 -17.29 -10.16
CA VAL A 410 26.00 -17.96 -11.31
C VAL A 410 25.54 -17.21 -12.56
N PRO A 411 26.46 -16.58 -13.33
CA PRO A 411 26.07 -15.91 -14.56
C PRO A 411 25.39 -16.90 -15.51
N MET A 412 24.20 -16.55 -15.98
CA MET A 412 23.43 -17.34 -16.94
C MET A 412 23.14 -16.52 -18.18
N THR A 413 23.25 -17.15 -19.34
CA THR A 413 22.72 -16.56 -20.59
C THR A 413 21.21 -16.58 -20.58
N ASP A 414 20.58 -15.76 -21.42
CA ASP A 414 19.10 -15.72 -21.54
C ASP A 414 18.55 -17.11 -21.94
N GLU A 415 19.28 -17.84 -22.81
CA GLU A 415 18.94 -19.22 -23.20
C GLU A 415 18.99 -20.19 -22.01
N GLN A 416 20.02 -20.09 -21.17
CA GLN A 416 20.13 -20.92 -19.96
C GLN A 416 19.02 -20.61 -18.96
N ARG A 417 18.61 -19.35 -18.82
CA ARG A 417 17.47 -18.95 -17.97
C ARG A 417 16.16 -19.52 -18.50
N LEU A 418 15.91 -19.41 -19.81
CA LEU A 418 14.75 -20.02 -20.43
C LEU A 418 14.71 -21.53 -20.22
N HIS A 419 15.86 -22.21 -20.41
CA HIS A 419 15.98 -23.63 -20.11
C HIS A 419 15.65 -23.98 -18.66
N ALA A 420 16.14 -23.17 -17.70
CA ALA A 420 15.85 -23.36 -16.28
C ALA A 420 14.36 -23.21 -15.96
N VAL A 421 13.69 -22.20 -16.53
CA VAL A 421 12.24 -22.04 -16.37
C VAL A 421 11.49 -23.22 -17.00
N CYS A 422 11.80 -23.55 -18.26
CA CYS A 422 11.17 -24.69 -18.95
C CYS A 422 11.37 -26.00 -18.19
N GLY A 423 12.56 -26.23 -17.64
CA GLY A 423 12.82 -27.40 -16.79
C GLY A 423 11.97 -27.42 -15.52
N SER A 424 11.81 -26.28 -14.86
CA SER A 424 11.01 -26.15 -13.64
C SER A 424 9.52 -26.38 -13.87
N ILE A 425 9.00 -26.03 -15.05
CA ILE A 425 7.56 -26.15 -15.39
C ILE A 425 7.23 -27.42 -16.18
N SER A 426 8.23 -28.17 -16.65
CA SER A 426 8.01 -29.36 -17.53
C SER A 426 7.21 -30.48 -16.88
N GLY A 427 7.23 -30.59 -15.55
CA GLY A 427 6.44 -31.57 -14.78
C GLY A 427 5.02 -31.12 -14.44
N ILE A 428 4.67 -29.85 -14.72
CA ILE A 428 3.36 -29.29 -14.40
C ILE A 428 2.39 -29.69 -15.52
N SER A 429 1.23 -30.25 -15.15
CA SER A 429 0.18 -30.60 -16.13
C SER A 429 -0.29 -29.36 -16.87
N GLN A 430 -0.14 -29.36 -18.20
CA GLN A 430 -0.45 -28.25 -19.09
C GLN A 430 -1.60 -28.59 -20.03
N HIS A 431 -2.55 -27.69 -20.18
CA HIS A 431 -3.42 -27.70 -21.34
C HIS A 431 -2.66 -27.15 -22.57
N PRO A 432 -2.76 -27.75 -23.75
CA PRO A 432 -2.05 -27.29 -24.95
C PRO A 432 -2.25 -25.79 -25.26
N GLU A 433 -3.42 -25.26 -24.93
CA GLU A 433 -3.76 -23.84 -25.06
C GLU A 433 -2.92 -22.90 -24.16
N ASN A 434 -2.38 -23.40 -23.05
CA ASN A 434 -1.54 -22.62 -22.15
C ASN A 434 -0.09 -22.45 -22.67
N ILE A 435 0.37 -23.33 -23.55
CA ILE A 435 1.76 -23.31 -24.04
C ILE A 435 2.08 -21.97 -24.73
N THR A 436 1.18 -21.50 -25.58
CA THR A 436 1.35 -20.21 -26.28
C THR A 436 1.37 -19.03 -25.30
N ALA A 437 0.49 -19.04 -24.30
CA ALA A 437 0.44 -17.99 -23.28
C ALA A 437 1.69 -18.01 -22.38
N ILE A 438 2.22 -19.20 -22.08
CA ILE A 438 3.49 -19.36 -21.33
C ILE A 438 4.65 -18.80 -22.17
N ALA A 439 4.72 -19.16 -23.45
CA ALA A 439 5.77 -18.68 -24.36
C ALA A 439 5.74 -17.15 -24.50
N ASP A 440 4.55 -16.54 -24.64
CA ASP A 440 4.38 -15.08 -24.66
C ASP A 440 4.85 -14.44 -23.33
N SER A 441 4.47 -15.02 -22.21
CA SER A 441 4.88 -14.56 -20.86
C SER A 441 6.41 -14.60 -20.70
N LEU A 442 7.05 -15.67 -21.16
CA LEU A 442 8.50 -15.82 -21.13
C LEU A 442 9.20 -14.81 -22.04
N ALA A 443 8.70 -14.62 -23.25
CA ALA A 443 9.26 -13.64 -24.20
C ALA A 443 9.17 -12.20 -23.69
N ARG A 444 8.10 -11.86 -22.98
CA ARG A 444 7.95 -10.53 -22.35
C ARG A 444 8.82 -10.37 -21.10
N THR A 445 9.01 -11.43 -20.31
CA THR A 445 9.80 -11.40 -19.09
C THR A 445 11.30 -11.43 -19.37
N PHE A 446 11.72 -12.21 -20.37
CA PHE A 446 13.13 -12.40 -20.78
C PHE A 446 13.31 -12.02 -22.25
N PRO A 447 13.26 -10.73 -22.60
CA PRO A 447 13.42 -10.33 -23.98
C PRO A 447 14.84 -10.65 -24.47
N ILE A 448 14.93 -11.47 -25.49
CA ILE A 448 16.20 -11.95 -26.06
C ILE A 448 16.96 -10.82 -26.78
N SER A 449 16.24 -9.81 -27.24
CA SER A 449 16.86 -8.70 -27.98
C SER A 449 17.40 -7.64 -27.01
N LYS A 450 18.72 -7.41 -27.09
CA LYS A 450 19.40 -6.29 -26.40
C LYS A 450 19.33 -4.97 -27.18
N LYS A 451 18.70 -4.99 -28.35
CA LYS A 451 18.55 -3.78 -29.17
C LYS A 451 17.37 -2.96 -28.68
N LYS A 452 17.54 -1.65 -28.64
CA LYS A 452 16.44 -0.73 -28.37
C LYS A 452 15.42 -0.83 -29.50
N GLN A 453 14.14 -0.93 -29.18
CA GLN A 453 13.07 -0.92 -30.17
C GLN A 453 12.76 0.52 -30.58
N LEU A 454 12.69 0.76 -31.91
CA LEU A 454 12.21 2.00 -32.47
C LEU A 454 10.79 1.78 -33.00
N LEU A 455 9.79 2.20 -32.22
CA LEU A 455 8.39 2.10 -32.64
C LEU A 455 8.05 3.26 -33.58
N VAL A 456 7.62 2.94 -34.78
CA VAL A 456 7.21 3.91 -35.79
C VAL A 456 5.70 3.82 -35.98
N ASP A 457 4.98 4.87 -35.56
CA ASP A 457 3.53 4.96 -35.79
C ASP A 457 3.23 5.29 -37.25
N ILE A 458 2.67 4.32 -37.95
CA ILE A 458 2.19 4.44 -39.34
C ILE A 458 0.65 4.34 -39.42
N GLY A 459 -0.06 4.51 -38.27
CA GLY A 459 -1.52 4.31 -38.21
C GLY A 459 -2.30 5.07 -39.28
N ASN A 460 -1.96 6.31 -39.54
CA ASN A 460 -2.60 7.10 -40.61
C ASN A 460 -2.37 6.55 -42.01
N LEU A 461 -1.22 5.91 -42.30
CA LEU A 461 -0.95 5.25 -43.54
C LEU A 461 -1.79 3.98 -43.78
N VAL A 462 -2.01 3.23 -42.67
CA VAL A 462 -2.77 1.97 -42.71
C VAL A 462 -4.27 2.23 -42.83
N ILE A 463 -4.78 3.26 -42.13
CA ILE A 463 -6.22 3.56 -42.10
C ILE A 463 -6.65 4.35 -43.34
N PHE A 464 -5.83 5.30 -43.82
CA PHE A 464 -6.20 6.19 -44.91
C PHE A 464 -5.00 6.61 -45.75
N ASP A 465 -4.64 5.81 -46.76
CA ASP A 465 -3.55 6.11 -47.68
C ASP A 465 -4.03 6.96 -48.87
N ALA A 466 -4.07 8.28 -48.73
CA ALA A 466 -4.45 9.23 -49.78
C ALA A 466 -3.32 9.52 -50.79
N ARG A 467 -2.15 8.88 -50.64
CA ARG A 467 -0.95 9.07 -51.49
C ARG A 467 -0.47 10.51 -51.58
N THR A 468 -0.73 11.32 -50.57
CA THR A 468 -0.25 12.71 -50.47
C THR A 468 1.28 12.78 -50.33
N GLY A 469 1.85 13.97 -50.49
CA GLY A 469 3.28 14.19 -50.30
C GLY A 469 3.77 13.75 -48.94
N ILE A 470 3.02 14.06 -47.84
CA ILE A 470 3.35 13.68 -46.48
C ILE A 470 3.37 12.15 -46.35
N GLN A 471 2.37 11.45 -46.84
CA GLN A 471 2.28 10.00 -46.77
C GLN A 471 3.38 9.28 -47.56
N ARG A 472 3.81 9.86 -48.70
CA ARG A 472 4.97 9.35 -49.45
C ARG A 472 6.25 9.46 -48.62
N VAL A 473 6.46 10.59 -47.94
CA VAL A 473 7.62 10.81 -47.05
C VAL A 473 7.58 9.83 -45.89
N THR A 474 6.44 9.69 -45.21
CA THR A 474 6.29 8.76 -44.08
C THR A 474 6.58 7.32 -44.51
N ARG A 475 6.05 6.88 -45.67
CA ARG A 475 6.31 5.55 -46.22
C ARG A 475 7.80 5.34 -46.53
N SER A 476 8.45 6.34 -47.14
CA SER A 476 9.87 6.27 -47.48
C SER A 476 10.74 6.20 -46.23
N ILE A 477 10.42 6.99 -45.19
CA ILE A 477 11.11 6.95 -43.89
C ILE A 477 10.92 5.59 -43.23
N ALA A 478 9.70 5.09 -43.13
CA ALA A 478 9.42 3.78 -42.53
C ALA A 478 10.16 2.65 -43.27
N ALA A 479 10.12 2.64 -44.62
CA ALA A 479 10.84 1.67 -45.44
C ALA A 479 12.35 1.75 -45.23
N GLN A 480 12.92 2.96 -45.14
CA GLN A 480 14.35 3.16 -44.86
C GLN A 480 14.76 2.70 -43.47
N LEU A 481 13.95 2.99 -42.44
CA LEU A 481 14.19 2.53 -41.08
C LEU A 481 14.16 1.00 -40.99
N LEU A 482 13.19 0.35 -41.66
CA LEU A 482 13.12 -1.11 -41.71
C LEU A 482 14.32 -1.73 -42.49
N ALA A 483 14.76 -1.10 -43.60
CA ALA A 483 15.87 -1.58 -44.38
C ALA A 483 17.24 -1.35 -43.70
N SER A 484 17.37 -0.26 -42.97
CA SER A 484 18.62 0.16 -42.34
C SER A 484 18.31 0.81 -40.97
N PRO A 485 18.03 -0.01 -39.92
CA PRO A 485 17.78 0.50 -38.59
C PRO A 485 18.98 1.31 -38.06
N PRO A 486 18.76 2.36 -37.25
CA PRO A 486 19.85 3.04 -36.56
C PRO A 486 20.69 2.07 -35.74
N THR A 487 21.98 2.33 -35.59
CA THR A 487 22.89 1.46 -34.83
C THR A 487 22.39 1.28 -33.39
N GLY A 488 22.21 0.04 -32.97
CA GLY A 488 21.71 -0.31 -31.62
C GLY A 488 20.18 -0.36 -31.52
N TYR A 489 19.45 -0.16 -32.62
CA TYR A 489 17.99 -0.28 -32.64
C TYR A 489 17.52 -1.39 -33.57
N GLU A 490 16.35 -1.94 -33.30
CA GLU A 490 15.48 -2.69 -34.21
C GLU A 490 14.19 -1.89 -34.42
N VAL A 491 13.53 -2.04 -35.59
CA VAL A 491 12.36 -1.27 -35.98
C VAL A 491 11.16 -2.20 -36.10
#